data_d16998b68e746f71b0f92e479a6a2dd8
#
_entry.id   d16998b68e746f71b0f92e479a6a2dd8
#
_cell.length_a   1.000
_cell.length_b   1.000
_cell.length_c   1.000
_cell.angle_alpha   90.00
_cell.angle_beta   90.00
_cell.angle_gamma   90.00
#
_symmetry.space_group_name_H-M   'P 1'
#
loop_
_entity.id
_entity.type
_entity.pdbx_description
1 polymer ?
#
loop_
_entity_poly.entity_id
_entity_poly.type
_entity_poly.pdbx_seq_one_letter_code
_entity_poly.pdbx_strand_id
1 'polypeptide(L)'
;MITLNGQNEGFSSVYKILTNQKVYKIYNQLSFASYHRRKLSDFRKIYDQTYKLNLSPRHKVISKNIIEIDELNSDHQLTIKKLFNDEKLLKIFLAQTRKINSIDKRIVKESLLNEIYSYIYHNPKYYKINQKIHQLKKYLKTYPQDFVCHGDLHLKNIYLKKNKIFFLDWDYCVLSSRGYDLAMFAYLEKLNEEQVNKLSIYSKISVKEIFHYLPICHLLDYLYLTIVSGRNDKKVKKLELEVDKFISNIH
;
A
#
# COMPACT_ATOMS: atom_id res chain seq x y z
N MET A 1 -19.12 16.01 -24.52
CA MET A 1 -17.69 15.69 -24.76
C MET A 1 -16.96 15.94 -23.46
N ILE A 2 -16.42 14.90 -22.82
CA ILE A 2 -15.77 15.02 -21.50
C ILE A 2 -14.33 15.43 -21.76
N THR A 3 -13.97 16.65 -21.39
CA THR A 3 -12.58 17.14 -21.50
C THR A 3 -11.79 16.57 -20.32
N LEU A 4 -10.73 15.81 -20.62
CA LEU A 4 -9.85 15.20 -19.63
C LEU A 4 -8.75 16.19 -19.28
N ASN A 5 -8.82 16.81 -18.12
CA ASN A 5 -7.76 17.64 -17.58
C ASN A 5 -6.94 16.81 -16.57
N GLY A 6 -5.77 16.37 -17.02
CA GLY A 6 -4.83 15.60 -16.21
C GLY A 6 -5.09 14.09 -16.26
N GLN A 7 -4.05 13.35 -16.62
CA GLN A 7 -4.02 11.90 -16.64
C GLN A 7 -2.81 11.44 -15.82
N ASN A 8 -3.05 10.78 -14.69
CA ASN A 8 -2.03 10.05 -13.97
C ASN A 8 -2.19 8.57 -14.30
N GLU A 9 -1.22 8.00 -14.99
CA GLU A 9 -1.23 6.59 -15.36
C GLU A 9 -0.52 5.77 -14.28
N GLY A 10 -1.29 4.90 -13.61
CA GLY A 10 -0.74 3.78 -12.88
C GLY A 10 -0.76 2.53 -13.76
N PHE A 11 0.00 1.50 -13.40
CA PHE A 11 0.06 0.26 -14.17
C PHE A 11 -1.30 -0.46 -14.23
N SER A 12 -2.03 -0.51 -13.12
CA SER A 12 -3.32 -1.21 -13.00
C SER A 12 -4.53 -0.33 -13.27
N SER A 13 -4.37 0.99 -13.26
CA SER A 13 -5.49 1.92 -13.39
C SER A 13 -5.04 3.28 -13.89
N VAL A 14 -6.00 3.97 -14.50
CA VAL A 14 -5.84 5.36 -14.98
C VAL A 14 -6.78 6.24 -14.17
N TYR A 15 -6.26 7.34 -13.63
CA TYR A 15 -7.06 8.37 -12.99
C TYR A 15 -7.42 9.45 -13.99
N LYS A 16 -8.71 9.79 -14.08
CA LYS A 16 -9.23 10.86 -14.93
C LYS A 16 -10.01 11.86 -14.10
N ILE A 17 -9.61 13.12 -14.16
CA ILE A 17 -10.30 14.23 -13.49
C ILE A 17 -11.30 14.82 -14.49
N LEU A 18 -12.55 14.94 -14.08
CA LEU A 18 -13.59 15.57 -14.88
C LEU A 18 -13.91 16.98 -14.36
N THR A 19 -14.50 17.81 -15.20
CA THR A 19 -14.88 19.20 -14.88
C THR A 19 -15.88 19.36 -13.75
N ASN A 20 -16.52 18.27 -13.30
CA ASN A 20 -17.50 18.25 -12.22
C ASN A 20 -16.89 17.95 -10.82
N GLN A 21 -15.60 18.14 -10.63
CA GLN A 21 -14.90 17.85 -9.37
C GLN A 21 -14.97 16.36 -8.95
N LYS A 22 -15.02 15.46 -9.91
CA LYS A 22 -14.98 14.01 -9.71
C LYS A 22 -13.71 13.44 -10.30
N VAL A 23 -13.13 12.48 -9.59
CA VAL A 23 -12.00 11.68 -10.07
C VAL A 23 -12.53 10.30 -10.41
N TYR A 24 -12.18 9.81 -11.58
CA TYR A 24 -12.55 8.46 -12.01
C TYR A 24 -11.30 7.60 -12.05
N LYS A 25 -11.29 6.54 -11.25
CA LYS A 25 -10.30 5.47 -11.33
C LYS A 25 -10.83 4.39 -12.26
N ILE A 26 -10.13 4.19 -13.38
CA ILE A 26 -10.50 3.23 -14.42
C ILE A 26 -9.47 2.11 -14.40
N TYR A 27 -9.90 0.90 -14.05
CA TYR A 27 -9.03 -0.26 -14.02
C TYR A 27 -8.83 -0.86 -15.40
N ASN A 28 -7.60 -1.20 -15.72
CA ASN A 28 -7.31 -2.01 -16.90
C ASN A 28 -7.68 -3.47 -16.58
N GLN A 29 -8.73 -3.98 -17.25
CA GLN A 29 -9.26 -5.32 -17.00
C GLN A 29 -8.22 -6.44 -17.17
N LEU A 30 -7.28 -6.31 -18.10
CA LEU A 30 -6.27 -7.32 -18.38
C LEU A 30 -5.18 -7.36 -17.31
N SER A 31 -4.67 -6.20 -16.90
CA SER A 31 -3.62 -6.13 -15.88
C SER A 31 -4.17 -6.40 -14.48
N PHE A 32 -5.35 -5.88 -14.17
CA PHE A 32 -5.96 -6.04 -12.85
C PHE A 32 -6.37 -7.50 -12.56
N ALA A 33 -6.98 -8.20 -13.53
CA ALA A 33 -7.40 -9.58 -13.36
C ALA A 33 -6.24 -10.58 -13.31
N SER A 34 -5.09 -10.25 -13.95
CA SER A 34 -3.94 -11.16 -14.00
C SER A 34 -3.04 -11.09 -12.78
N TYR A 35 -2.94 -9.93 -12.12
CA TYR A 35 -2.04 -9.73 -10.97
C TYR A 35 -2.77 -9.66 -9.64
N HIS A 36 -3.97 -9.08 -9.60
CA HIS A 36 -4.79 -9.04 -8.41
C HIS A 36 -5.94 -10.03 -8.56
N ARG A 37 -5.95 -11.10 -7.79
CA ARG A 37 -7.09 -12.04 -7.69
C ARG A 37 -8.36 -11.40 -7.12
N ARG A 38 -8.36 -10.07 -6.96
CA ARG A 38 -9.45 -9.31 -6.35
C ARG A 38 -10.45 -8.86 -7.40
N LYS A 39 -11.72 -9.03 -7.08
CA LYS A 39 -12.81 -8.47 -7.88
C LYS A 39 -13.13 -7.06 -7.37
N LEU A 40 -13.56 -6.17 -8.24
CA LEU A 40 -13.99 -4.83 -7.85
C LEU A 40 -15.07 -4.85 -6.74
N SER A 41 -15.91 -5.90 -6.71
CA SER A 41 -16.87 -6.12 -5.63
C SER A 41 -16.24 -6.27 -4.24
N ASP A 42 -15.01 -6.76 -4.16
CA ASP A 42 -14.29 -6.91 -2.88
C ASP A 42 -13.84 -5.54 -2.35
N PHE A 43 -13.46 -4.62 -3.24
CA PHE A 43 -13.10 -3.26 -2.88
C PHE A 43 -14.26 -2.41 -2.40
N ARG A 44 -15.47 -2.66 -2.90
CA ARG A 44 -16.64 -1.90 -2.48
C ARG A 44 -16.81 -1.90 -0.96
N LYS A 45 -16.67 -3.06 -0.32
CA LYS A 45 -16.77 -3.18 1.15
C LYS A 45 -15.65 -2.40 1.86
N ILE A 46 -14.43 -2.43 1.29
CA ILE A 46 -13.29 -1.68 1.82
C ILE A 46 -13.58 -0.18 1.71
N TYR A 47 -13.99 0.32 0.55
CA TYR A 47 -14.31 1.73 0.35
C TYR A 47 -15.48 2.20 1.23
N ASP A 48 -16.52 1.40 1.39
CA ASP A 48 -17.65 1.72 2.27
C ASP A 48 -17.19 1.87 3.74
N GLN A 49 -16.32 0.97 4.21
CA GLN A 49 -15.81 1.06 5.58
C GLN A 49 -14.80 2.21 5.77
N THR A 50 -13.88 2.39 4.82
CA THR A 50 -12.88 3.47 4.91
C THR A 50 -13.56 4.84 4.89
N TYR A 51 -14.64 5.00 4.12
CA TYR A 51 -15.46 6.21 4.13
C TYR A 51 -16.15 6.42 5.49
N LYS A 52 -16.80 5.38 6.05
CA LYS A 52 -17.45 5.45 7.37
C LYS A 52 -16.48 5.82 8.49
N LEU A 53 -15.23 5.38 8.40
CA LEU A 53 -14.17 5.69 9.36
C LEU A 53 -13.49 7.06 9.10
N ASN A 54 -13.92 7.79 8.08
CA ASN A 54 -13.27 9.03 7.60
C ASN A 54 -11.78 8.81 7.24
N LEU A 55 -11.47 7.67 6.65
CA LEU A 55 -10.14 7.32 6.15
C LEU A 55 -9.98 7.62 4.66
N SER A 56 -11.06 7.64 3.91
CA SER A 56 -11.05 7.93 2.47
C SER A 56 -12.19 8.88 2.09
N PRO A 57 -12.10 9.58 0.94
CA PRO A 57 -13.24 10.27 0.37
C PRO A 57 -14.34 9.27 0.01
N ARG A 58 -15.52 9.77 -0.34
CA ARG A 58 -16.61 8.92 -0.82
C ARG A 58 -16.21 8.28 -2.15
N HIS A 59 -16.48 6.99 -2.26
CA HIS A 59 -16.29 6.21 -3.47
C HIS A 59 -17.63 5.65 -3.94
N LYS A 60 -17.82 5.62 -5.27
CA LYS A 60 -19.00 5.02 -5.89
C LYS A 60 -18.55 4.12 -7.03
N VAL A 61 -18.85 2.82 -6.94
CA VAL A 61 -18.64 1.89 -8.05
C VAL A 61 -19.65 2.17 -9.15
N ILE A 62 -19.18 2.61 -10.30
CA ILE A 62 -20.01 2.99 -11.46
C ILE A 62 -20.22 1.77 -12.37
N SER A 63 -19.16 0.98 -12.59
CA SER A 63 -19.19 -0.21 -13.42
C SER A 63 -18.20 -1.27 -12.94
N LYS A 64 -18.03 -2.35 -13.71
CA LYS A 64 -17.08 -3.45 -13.38
C LYS A 64 -15.63 -3.00 -13.25
N ASN A 65 -15.27 -1.85 -13.82
CA ASN A 65 -13.88 -1.36 -13.86
C ASN A 65 -13.76 0.13 -13.59
N ILE A 66 -14.82 0.81 -13.12
CA ILE A 66 -14.80 2.25 -12.88
C ILE A 66 -15.28 2.56 -11.48
N ILE A 67 -14.48 3.30 -10.73
CA ILE A 67 -14.84 3.89 -9.45
C ILE A 67 -14.82 5.41 -9.59
N GLU A 68 -15.90 6.07 -9.19
CA GLU A 68 -15.97 7.51 -9.00
C GLU A 68 -15.53 7.83 -7.58
N ILE A 69 -14.68 8.83 -7.44
CA ILE A 69 -14.12 9.30 -6.17
C ILE A 69 -14.45 10.78 -6.06
N ASP A 70 -14.96 11.22 -4.91
CA ASP A 70 -15.11 12.65 -4.65
C ASP A 70 -13.73 13.31 -4.61
N GLU A 71 -13.56 14.41 -5.36
CA GLU A 71 -12.30 15.10 -5.45
C GLU A 71 -11.87 15.63 -4.07
N LEU A 72 -10.65 15.32 -3.71
CA LEU A 72 -9.97 15.95 -2.59
C LEU A 72 -9.09 17.09 -3.14
N ASN A 73 -9.64 18.31 -3.15
CA ASN A 73 -8.76 19.48 -3.27
C ASN A 73 -7.88 19.51 -2.03
N SER A 74 -6.65 19.06 -2.14
CA SER A 74 -5.69 19.12 -1.03
C SER A 74 -5.31 20.57 -0.80
N ASP A 75 -5.34 21.00 0.46
CA ASP A 75 -4.91 22.37 0.81
C ASP A 75 -3.41 22.55 0.54
N HIS A 76 -2.63 21.46 0.70
CA HIS A 76 -1.18 21.42 0.40
C HIS A 76 -0.72 19.98 0.21
N GLN A 77 0.27 19.79 -0.65
CA GLN A 77 0.97 18.52 -0.77
C GLN A 77 1.70 18.23 0.56
N LEU A 78 1.41 17.09 1.17
CA LEU A 78 2.12 16.62 2.33
C LEU A 78 3.56 16.23 1.94
N THR A 79 4.54 16.69 2.72
CA THR A 79 5.95 16.33 2.53
C THR A 79 6.50 15.68 3.80
N ILE A 80 7.56 14.88 3.68
CA ILE A 80 8.24 14.28 4.84
C ILE A 80 8.69 15.36 5.82
N LYS A 81 9.31 16.43 5.33
CA LYS A 81 9.75 17.56 6.15
C LYS A 81 8.58 18.15 6.96
N LYS A 82 7.44 18.42 6.31
CA LYS A 82 6.25 18.96 7.00
C LYS A 82 5.70 17.99 8.03
N LEU A 83 5.59 16.69 7.67
CA LEU A 83 5.05 15.67 8.55
C LEU A 83 5.88 15.49 9.84
N PHE A 84 7.22 15.47 9.72
CA PHE A 84 8.10 15.21 10.87
C PHE A 84 8.48 16.44 11.67
N ASN A 85 8.30 17.66 11.11
CA ASN A 85 8.51 18.91 11.84
C ASN A 85 7.25 19.39 12.58
N ASP A 86 6.07 18.88 12.23
CA ASP A 86 4.81 19.17 12.90
C ASP A 86 4.34 17.94 13.70
N GLU A 87 4.65 17.93 15.00
CA GLU A 87 4.29 16.82 15.89
C GLU A 87 2.78 16.56 15.94
N LYS A 88 1.97 17.62 15.86
CA LYS A 88 0.50 17.49 15.83
C LYS A 88 0.05 16.76 14.56
N LEU A 89 0.63 17.12 13.43
CA LEU A 89 0.33 16.49 12.14
C LEU A 89 0.78 15.02 12.12
N LEU A 90 1.97 14.73 12.67
CA LEU A 90 2.46 13.35 12.82
C LEU A 90 1.53 12.50 13.70
N LYS A 91 1.06 13.04 14.81
CA LYS A 91 0.07 12.37 15.67
C LYS A 91 -1.25 12.12 14.95
N ILE A 92 -1.73 13.06 14.15
CA ILE A 92 -2.94 12.90 13.33
C ILE A 92 -2.71 11.78 12.31
N PHE A 93 -1.60 11.79 11.59
CA PHE A 93 -1.25 10.74 10.62
C PHE A 93 -1.26 9.35 11.27
N LEU A 94 -0.57 9.18 12.38
CA LEU A 94 -0.50 7.89 13.08
C LEU A 94 -1.82 7.48 13.74
N ALA A 95 -2.65 8.44 14.15
CA ALA A 95 -4.00 8.14 14.62
C ALA A 95 -4.88 7.61 13.47
N GLN A 96 -4.74 8.14 12.26
CA GLN A 96 -5.46 7.65 11.09
C GLN A 96 -4.93 6.28 10.63
N THR A 97 -3.61 6.04 10.64
CA THR A 97 -3.05 4.70 10.37
C THR A 97 -3.58 3.64 11.35
N ARG A 98 -3.70 3.96 12.64
CA ARG A 98 -4.33 3.03 13.61
C ARG A 98 -5.79 2.72 13.29
N LYS A 99 -6.56 3.67 12.72
CA LYS A 99 -7.92 3.40 12.27
C LYS A 99 -7.98 2.43 11.10
N ILE A 100 -6.96 2.40 10.21
CA ILE A 100 -6.87 1.37 9.17
C ILE A 100 -6.90 -0.02 9.82
N ASN A 101 -6.12 -0.21 10.87
CA ASN A 101 -6.08 -1.49 11.58
C ASN A 101 -7.39 -1.85 12.31
N SER A 102 -8.32 -0.91 12.48
CA SER A 102 -9.66 -1.16 13.06
C SER A 102 -10.74 -1.50 12.02
N ILE A 103 -10.41 -1.51 10.75
CA ILE A 103 -11.30 -2.00 9.69
C ILE A 103 -11.63 -3.48 9.95
N ASP A 104 -12.87 -3.88 9.72
CA ASP A 104 -13.28 -5.28 9.91
C ASP A 104 -12.49 -6.21 8.99
N LYS A 105 -11.62 -7.02 9.60
CA LYS A 105 -10.75 -7.95 8.88
C LYS A 105 -11.49 -8.96 8.00
N ARG A 106 -12.77 -9.23 8.28
CA ARG A 106 -13.60 -10.17 7.49
C ARG A 106 -13.89 -9.67 6.09
N ILE A 107 -13.74 -8.37 5.83
CA ILE A 107 -13.94 -7.81 4.49
C ILE A 107 -12.67 -7.87 3.62
N VAL A 108 -11.51 -8.10 4.23
CA VAL A 108 -10.21 -8.23 3.54
C VAL A 108 -9.88 -9.71 3.43
N LYS A 109 -9.88 -10.23 2.20
CA LYS A 109 -9.67 -11.66 1.94
C LYS A 109 -8.21 -12.03 1.78
N GLU A 110 -7.38 -11.07 1.39
CA GLU A 110 -5.98 -11.29 1.07
C GLU A 110 -5.09 -11.05 2.27
N SER A 111 -4.17 -11.99 2.52
CA SER A 111 -3.07 -11.80 3.45
C SER A 111 -1.82 -11.33 2.70
N LEU A 112 -0.88 -10.72 3.43
CA LEU A 112 0.40 -10.32 2.86
C LEU A 112 1.15 -11.49 2.22
N LEU A 113 1.06 -12.69 2.81
CA LEU A 113 1.65 -13.90 2.22
C LEU A 113 0.98 -14.26 0.89
N ASN A 114 -0.35 -14.17 0.80
CA ASN A 114 -1.07 -14.46 -0.44
C ASN A 114 -0.74 -13.43 -1.53
N GLU A 115 -0.56 -12.16 -1.16
CA GLU A 115 -0.11 -11.11 -2.08
C GLU A 115 1.25 -11.47 -2.67
N ILE A 116 2.25 -11.78 -1.83
CA ILE A 116 3.58 -12.21 -2.28
C ILE A 116 3.47 -13.46 -3.17
N TYR A 117 2.69 -14.45 -2.74
CA TYR A 117 2.52 -15.70 -3.46
C TYR A 117 1.89 -15.49 -4.84
N SER A 118 0.96 -14.53 -4.99
CA SER A 118 0.34 -14.22 -6.27
C SER A 118 1.34 -13.77 -7.34
N TYR A 119 2.41 -13.08 -6.92
CA TYR A 119 3.48 -12.65 -7.83
C TYR A 119 4.41 -13.79 -8.24
N ILE A 120 4.76 -14.70 -7.31
CA ILE A 120 5.80 -15.71 -7.56
C ILE A 120 5.28 -17.01 -8.20
N TYR A 121 4.01 -17.36 -7.98
CA TYR A 121 3.43 -18.64 -8.35
C TYR A 121 3.47 -18.94 -9.86
N HIS A 122 3.30 -17.92 -10.69
CA HIS A 122 3.24 -18.07 -12.14
C HIS A 122 4.57 -17.78 -12.87
N ASN A 123 5.65 -17.49 -12.12
CA ASN A 123 6.90 -17.09 -12.75
C ASN A 123 8.09 -17.95 -12.29
N PRO A 124 8.61 -18.83 -13.18
CA PRO A 124 9.75 -19.71 -12.87
C PRO A 124 11.02 -18.96 -12.42
N LYS A 125 11.17 -17.70 -12.81
CA LYS A 125 12.30 -16.84 -12.38
C LYS A 125 12.43 -16.76 -10.86
N TYR A 126 11.31 -16.88 -10.13
CA TYR A 126 11.28 -16.76 -8.66
C TYR A 126 11.29 -18.10 -7.93
N TYR A 127 11.82 -19.13 -8.58
CA TYR A 127 11.93 -20.47 -8.00
C TYR A 127 12.61 -20.47 -6.62
N LYS A 128 13.71 -19.71 -6.45
CA LYS A 128 14.41 -19.60 -5.16
C LYS A 128 13.51 -19.04 -4.05
N ILE A 129 12.70 -18.01 -4.36
CA ILE A 129 11.75 -17.43 -3.41
C ILE A 129 10.65 -18.44 -3.10
N ASN A 130 10.15 -19.14 -4.12
CA ASN A 130 9.13 -20.17 -3.96
C ASN A 130 9.60 -21.34 -3.08
N GLN A 131 10.85 -21.78 -3.23
CA GLN A 131 11.43 -22.79 -2.33
C GLN A 131 11.47 -22.37 -0.87
N LYS A 132 11.55 -21.07 -0.58
CA LYS A 132 11.58 -20.49 0.77
C LYS A 132 10.22 -20.01 1.28
N ILE A 133 9.12 -20.34 0.59
CA ILE A 133 7.78 -19.85 0.95
C ILE A 133 7.34 -20.28 2.35
N HIS A 134 7.76 -21.47 2.78
CA HIS A 134 7.45 -21.96 4.13
C HIS A 134 8.18 -21.13 5.21
N GLN A 135 9.45 -20.83 5.00
CA GLN A 135 10.25 -19.99 5.87
C GLN A 135 9.71 -18.56 5.89
N LEU A 136 9.34 -18.03 4.71
CA LEU A 136 8.70 -16.72 4.60
C LEU A 136 7.37 -16.66 5.38
N LYS A 137 6.56 -17.72 5.31
CA LYS A 137 5.34 -17.84 6.12
C LYS A 137 5.65 -17.82 7.63
N LYS A 138 6.67 -18.55 8.06
CA LYS A 138 7.13 -18.58 9.46
C LYS A 138 7.63 -17.19 9.88
N TYR A 139 8.44 -16.53 9.02
CA TYR A 139 8.94 -15.18 9.24
C TYR A 139 7.80 -14.17 9.43
N LEU A 140 6.83 -14.13 8.52
CA LEU A 140 5.68 -13.22 8.63
C LEU A 140 4.86 -13.45 9.91
N LYS A 141 4.78 -14.70 10.39
CA LYS A 141 4.05 -15.05 11.64
C LYS A 141 4.76 -14.65 12.94
N THR A 142 5.96 -14.07 12.88
CA THR A 142 6.65 -13.50 14.05
C THR A 142 5.78 -12.46 14.76
N TYR A 143 4.95 -11.76 13.99
CA TYR A 143 3.96 -10.82 14.53
C TYR A 143 2.53 -11.24 14.11
N PRO A 144 1.48 -10.85 14.87
CA PRO A 144 0.09 -11.14 14.50
C PRO A 144 -0.23 -10.62 13.08
N GLN A 145 -0.88 -11.46 12.25
CA GLN A 145 -1.18 -11.16 10.84
C GLN A 145 -2.68 -10.90 10.62
N ASP A 146 -3.36 -10.30 11.56
CA ASP A 146 -4.81 -10.17 11.56
C ASP A 146 -5.32 -8.72 11.62
N PHE A 147 -4.45 -7.79 11.27
CA PHE A 147 -4.80 -6.38 11.12
C PHE A 147 -4.93 -6.02 9.65
N VAL A 148 -5.93 -5.19 9.34
CA VAL A 148 -6.05 -4.60 8.01
C VAL A 148 -4.97 -3.56 7.84
N CYS A 149 -4.25 -3.64 6.73
CA CYS A 149 -3.22 -2.71 6.31
C CYS A 149 -3.57 -2.12 4.95
N HIS A 150 -3.16 -0.88 4.70
CA HIS A 150 -3.32 -0.22 3.40
C HIS A 150 -2.54 -0.94 2.29
N GLY A 151 -1.34 -1.40 2.63
CA GLY A 151 -0.47 -2.19 1.75
C GLY A 151 0.37 -1.38 0.77
N ASP A 152 0.03 -0.12 0.52
CA ASP A 152 0.77 0.81 -0.34
C ASP A 152 0.79 2.23 0.26
N LEU A 153 1.25 2.30 1.53
CA LEU A 153 1.23 3.55 2.27
C LEU A 153 2.46 4.41 1.90
N HIS A 154 2.21 5.49 1.14
CA HIS A 154 3.21 6.49 0.78
C HIS A 154 2.56 7.88 0.55
N LEU A 155 3.38 8.94 0.49
CA LEU A 155 2.88 10.32 0.42
C LEU A 155 1.93 10.61 -0.74
N LYS A 156 2.09 9.95 -1.89
CA LYS A 156 1.18 10.15 -3.03
C LYS A 156 -0.23 9.62 -2.77
N ASN A 157 -0.36 8.66 -1.84
CA ASN A 157 -1.64 8.10 -1.42
C ASN A 157 -2.20 8.79 -0.16
N ILE A 158 -1.54 9.86 0.33
CA ILE A 158 -1.93 10.58 1.54
C ILE A 158 -2.33 12.01 1.21
N TYR A 159 -3.55 12.39 1.57
CA TYR A 159 -4.11 13.71 1.33
C TYR A 159 -4.41 14.42 2.63
N LEU A 160 -3.99 15.68 2.72
CA LEU A 160 -4.28 16.56 3.85
C LEU A 160 -5.32 17.60 3.42
N LYS A 161 -6.46 17.64 4.13
CA LYS A 161 -7.51 18.64 3.93
C LYS A 161 -8.05 19.09 5.28
N LYS A 162 -7.97 20.40 5.58
CA LYS A 162 -8.47 20.98 6.84
C LYS A 162 -8.02 20.20 8.09
N ASN A 163 -6.72 19.90 8.18
CA ASN A 163 -6.12 19.08 9.25
C ASN A 163 -6.66 17.64 9.37
N LYS A 164 -7.33 17.13 8.35
CA LYS A 164 -7.72 15.72 8.25
C LYS A 164 -6.85 15.03 7.22
N ILE A 165 -6.42 13.81 7.54
CA ILE A 165 -5.67 12.96 6.62
C ILE A 165 -6.60 11.90 6.06
N PHE A 166 -6.55 11.74 4.73
CA PHE A 166 -7.27 10.73 3.98
C PHE A 166 -6.26 9.87 3.22
N PHE A 167 -6.59 8.61 3.05
CA PHE A 167 -5.82 7.65 2.26
C PHE A 167 -6.58 7.30 0.99
N LEU A 168 -5.85 7.22 -0.12
CA LEU A 168 -6.35 6.80 -1.42
C LEU A 168 -5.66 5.50 -1.85
N ASP A 169 -6.20 4.88 -2.88
CA ASP A 169 -5.60 3.71 -3.53
C ASP A 169 -5.49 2.47 -2.62
N TRP A 170 -6.62 1.92 -2.23
CA TRP A 170 -6.74 0.74 -1.37
C TRP A 170 -6.56 -0.60 -2.10
N ASP A 171 -6.00 -0.59 -3.32
CA ASP A 171 -5.88 -1.78 -4.16
C ASP A 171 -4.99 -2.87 -3.55
N TYR A 172 -4.02 -2.48 -2.73
CA TYR A 172 -3.08 -3.37 -2.06
C TYR A 172 -3.46 -3.69 -0.61
N CYS A 173 -4.70 -3.35 -0.20
CA CYS A 173 -5.17 -3.60 1.15
C CYS A 173 -5.11 -5.09 1.50
N VAL A 174 -4.37 -5.45 2.56
CA VAL A 174 -4.10 -6.83 2.98
C VAL A 174 -4.27 -7.02 4.48
N LEU A 175 -4.35 -8.28 4.92
CA LEU A 175 -4.15 -8.65 6.32
C LEU A 175 -2.66 -8.83 6.60
N SER A 176 -2.15 -8.11 7.59
CA SER A 176 -0.78 -8.20 8.05
C SER A 176 -0.66 -7.74 9.51
N SER A 177 0.56 -7.49 9.97
CA SER A 177 0.83 -6.87 11.25
C SER A 177 0.70 -5.34 11.16
N ARG A 178 0.45 -4.69 12.30
CA ARG A 178 0.34 -3.22 12.39
C ARG A 178 1.60 -2.47 11.96
N GLY A 179 2.77 -3.12 12.10
CA GLY A 179 4.05 -2.52 11.69
C GLY A 179 4.25 -2.48 10.17
N TYR A 180 3.51 -3.27 9.41
CA TYR A 180 3.72 -3.39 7.96
C TYR A 180 3.49 -2.06 7.21
N ASP A 181 2.39 -1.35 7.46
CA ASP A 181 2.13 -0.06 6.80
C ASP A 181 3.20 0.99 7.15
N LEU A 182 3.70 0.99 8.40
CA LEU A 182 4.77 1.91 8.80
C LEU A 182 6.11 1.54 8.17
N ALA A 183 6.38 0.25 7.98
CA ALA A 183 7.56 -0.22 7.25
C ALA A 183 7.48 0.16 5.76
N MET A 184 6.32 -0.01 5.13
CA MET A 184 6.09 0.40 3.75
C MET A 184 6.29 1.91 3.58
N PHE A 185 5.72 2.72 4.49
CA PHE A 185 5.92 4.16 4.50
C PHE A 185 7.40 4.54 4.68
N ALA A 186 8.08 3.92 5.66
CA ALA A 186 9.50 4.17 5.91
C ALA A 186 10.36 3.81 4.69
N TYR A 187 10.07 2.69 4.04
CA TYR A 187 10.76 2.22 2.84
C TYR A 187 10.57 3.15 1.65
N LEU A 188 9.31 3.43 1.27
CA LEU A 188 8.99 4.21 0.07
C LEU A 188 9.41 5.68 0.20
N GLU A 189 9.30 6.26 1.39
CA GLU A 189 9.69 7.63 1.68
C GLU A 189 11.15 7.77 2.13
N LYS A 190 11.92 6.66 2.19
CA LYS A 190 13.34 6.60 2.55
C LYS A 190 13.64 7.29 3.89
N LEU A 191 12.82 6.97 4.90
CA LEU A 191 12.97 7.54 6.22
C LEU A 191 14.31 7.12 6.86
N ASN A 192 14.93 8.04 7.58
CA ASN A 192 16.09 7.73 8.40
C ASN A 192 15.67 7.09 9.74
N GLU A 193 16.65 6.60 10.49
CA GLU A 193 16.43 5.90 11.75
C GLU A 193 15.72 6.78 12.79
N GLU A 194 16.06 8.07 12.90
CA GLU A 194 15.39 9.02 13.80
C GLU A 194 13.90 9.14 13.48
N GLN A 195 13.55 9.23 12.19
CA GLN A 195 12.16 9.31 11.74
C GLN A 195 11.41 8.01 12.01
N VAL A 196 12.02 6.85 11.80
CA VAL A 196 11.43 5.55 12.15
C VAL A 196 11.21 5.43 13.66
N ASN A 197 12.17 5.90 14.47
CA ASN A 197 12.00 5.97 15.93
C ASN A 197 10.82 6.85 16.34
N LYS A 198 10.63 8.02 15.70
CA LYS A 198 9.46 8.88 15.93
C LYS A 198 8.14 8.17 15.56
N LEU A 199 8.11 7.45 14.41
CA LEU A 199 6.94 6.64 14.05
C LEU A 199 6.62 5.61 15.14
N SER A 200 7.64 4.90 15.64
CA SER A 200 7.50 3.90 16.70
C SER A 200 6.92 4.48 17.98
N ILE A 201 7.51 5.57 18.49
CA ILE A 201 7.10 6.24 19.73
C ILE A 201 5.62 6.65 19.67
N TYR A 202 5.22 7.36 18.62
CA TYR A 202 3.86 7.91 18.52
C TYR A 202 2.81 6.88 18.07
N SER A 203 3.19 5.83 17.32
CA SER A 203 2.29 4.74 16.94
C SER A 203 2.10 3.70 18.04
N LYS A 204 3.05 3.60 18.98
CA LYS A 204 3.19 2.51 19.98
C LYS A 204 3.42 1.14 19.31
N ILE A 205 4.04 1.12 18.15
CA ILE A 205 4.49 -0.06 17.44
C ILE A 205 6.01 -0.13 17.59
N SER A 206 6.56 -1.26 17.98
CA SER A 206 8.00 -1.37 18.24
C SER A 206 8.84 -1.12 16.98
N VAL A 207 9.98 -0.48 17.13
CA VAL A 207 10.96 -0.31 16.03
C VAL A 207 11.34 -1.66 15.43
N LYS A 208 11.48 -2.69 16.26
CA LYS A 208 11.77 -4.06 15.82
C LYS A 208 10.70 -4.60 14.87
N GLU A 209 9.43 -4.33 15.13
CA GLU A 209 8.33 -4.74 14.26
C GLU A 209 8.37 -4.00 12.93
N ILE A 210 8.64 -2.68 12.93
CA ILE A 210 8.77 -1.91 11.70
C ILE A 210 9.94 -2.43 10.86
N PHE A 211 11.12 -2.60 11.45
CA PHE A 211 12.30 -3.11 10.73
C PHE A 211 12.14 -4.56 10.25
N HIS A 212 11.36 -5.38 10.96
CA HIS A 212 11.06 -6.74 10.52
C HIS A 212 10.39 -6.78 9.15
N TYR A 213 9.57 -5.78 8.80
CA TYR A 213 8.87 -5.74 7.51
C TYR A 213 9.63 -5.04 6.38
N LEU A 214 10.76 -4.36 6.64
CA LEU A 214 11.52 -3.70 5.57
C LEU A 214 12.01 -4.68 4.48
N PRO A 215 12.55 -5.88 4.80
CA PRO A 215 12.91 -6.84 3.77
C PRO A 215 11.71 -7.32 2.94
N ILE A 216 10.52 -7.38 3.53
CA ILE A 216 9.28 -7.70 2.82
C ILE A 216 8.88 -6.59 1.86
N CYS A 217 9.07 -5.32 2.26
CA CYS A 217 8.85 -4.17 1.37
C CYS A 217 9.81 -4.20 0.17
N HIS A 218 11.09 -4.54 0.38
CA HIS A 218 12.06 -4.74 -0.70
C HIS A 218 11.63 -5.86 -1.65
N LEU A 219 11.18 -7.00 -1.10
CA LEU A 219 10.69 -8.14 -1.88
C LEU A 219 9.49 -7.73 -2.76
N LEU A 220 8.51 -7.04 -2.18
CA LEU A 220 7.32 -6.60 -2.93
C LEU A 220 7.67 -5.57 -4.01
N ASP A 221 8.52 -4.58 -3.73
CA ASP A 221 8.97 -3.60 -4.73
C ASP A 221 9.75 -4.29 -5.87
N TYR A 222 10.60 -5.28 -5.54
CA TYR A 222 11.29 -6.09 -6.53
C TYR A 222 10.33 -6.86 -7.42
N LEU A 223 9.36 -7.57 -6.82
CA LEU A 223 8.36 -8.35 -7.56
C LEU A 223 7.50 -7.43 -8.43
N TYR A 224 7.03 -6.29 -7.89
CA TYR A 224 6.27 -5.32 -8.63
C TYR A 224 7.04 -4.77 -9.84
N LEU A 225 8.26 -4.30 -9.63
CA LEU A 225 9.06 -3.70 -10.70
C LEU A 225 9.41 -4.70 -11.79
N THR A 226 9.67 -5.95 -11.45
CA THR A 226 10.07 -6.97 -12.41
C THR A 226 8.89 -7.62 -13.14
N ILE A 227 7.78 -7.91 -12.43
CA ILE A 227 6.65 -8.64 -13.00
C ILE A 227 5.65 -7.66 -13.63
N VAL A 228 5.30 -6.63 -12.87
CA VAL A 228 4.21 -5.73 -13.24
C VAL A 228 4.71 -4.65 -14.20
N SER A 229 5.84 -4.04 -13.93
CA SER A 229 6.37 -2.97 -14.79
C SER A 229 7.42 -3.43 -15.81
N GLY A 230 7.82 -4.69 -15.80
CA GLY A 230 8.78 -5.26 -16.75
C GLY A 230 10.18 -4.62 -16.70
N ARG A 231 10.50 -3.91 -15.61
CA ARG A 231 11.77 -3.19 -15.48
C ARG A 231 12.94 -4.14 -15.21
N ASN A 232 14.09 -3.80 -15.76
CA ASN A 232 15.37 -4.47 -15.50
C ASN A 232 16.51 -3.44 -15.49
N ASP A 233 16.40 -2.44 -14.67
CA ASP A 233 17.37 -1.35 -14.54
C ASP A 233 18.27 -1.52 -13.29
N LYS A 234 19.16 -0.54 -13.07
CA LYS A 234 20.07 -0.54 -11.91
C LYS A 234 19.34 -0.63 -10.56
N LYS A 235 18.12 -0.03 -10.46
CA LYS A 235 17.31 -0.10 -9.23
C LYS A 235 16.88 -1.54 -8.96
N VAL A 236 16.37 -2.21 -9.99
CA VAL A 236 15.92 -3.62 -9.91
C VAL A 236 17.07 -4.53 -9.52
N LYS A 237 18.24 -4.40 -10.15
CA LYS A 237 19.43 -5.21 -9.80
C LYS A 237 19.88 -5.01 -8.36
N LYS A 238 19.82 -3.77 -7.85
CA LYS A 238 20.11 -3.51 -6.43
C LYS A 238 19.11 -4.20 -5.50
N LEU A 239 17.81 -4.09 -5.81
CA LEU A 239 16.77 -4.76 -5.03
C LEU A 239 16.90 -6.29 -5.06
N GLU A 240 17.28 -6.86 -6.20
CA GLU A 240 17.53 -8.29 -6.35
C GLU A 240 18.59 -8.78 -5.35
N LEU A 241 19.70 -8.05 -5.21
CA LEU A 241 20.74 -8.38 -4.24
C LEU A 241 20.25 -8.34 -2.78
N GLU A 242 19.45 -7.34 -2.43
CA GLU A 242 18.86 -7.25 -1.08
C GLU A 242 17.87 -8.38 -0.82
N VAL A 243 17.05 -8.73 -1.82
CA VAL A 243 16.09 -9.83 -1.74
C VAL A 243 16.81 -11.17 -1.65
N ASP A 244 17.83 -11.42 -2.47
CA ASP A 244 18.62 -12.65 -2.42
C ASP A 244 19.30 -12.83 -1.06
N LYS A 245 19.85 -11.76 -0.50
CA LYS A 245 20.43 -11.77 0.84
C LYS A 245 19.39 -12.12 1.92
N PHE A 246 18.20 -11.50 1.85
CA PHE A 246 17.11 -11.79 2.79
C PHE A 246 16.66 -13.25 2.66
N ILE A 247 16.35 -13.71 1.43
CA ILE A 247 15.85 -15.07 1.16
C ILE A 247 16.87 -16.15 1.56
N SER A 248 18.17 -15.87 1.41
CA SER A 248 19.22 -16.81 1.81
C SER A 248 19.33 -16.95 3.34
N ASN A 249 19.05 -15.89 4.08
CA ASN A 249 19.19 -15.84 5.54
C ASN A 249 17.89 -16.15 6.31
N ILE A 250 16.78 -16.33 5.63
CA ILE A 250 15.51 -16.69 6.28
C ILE A 250 15.48 -18.19 6.61
N HIS A 251 15.27 -18.53 7.89
CA HIS A 251 15.29 -19.91 8.43
C HIS A 251 13.91 -20.38 8.92
#